data_00e5f0dcedb8776670d840c716e1dbec
#
_entry.id   00e5f0dcedb8776670d840c716e1dbec
#
_cell.length_a   1.000
_cell.length_b   1.000
_cell.length_c   1.000
_cell.angle_alpha   90.00
_cell.angle_beta   90.00
_cell.angle_gamma   90.00
#
_symmetry.space_group_name_H-M   'P 1'
#
loop_
_entity.id
_entity.type
_entity.pdbx_description
1 polymer ?
#
loop_
_entity_poly.entity_id
_entity_poly.type
_entity_poly.pdbx_seq_one_letter_code
_entity_poly.pdbx_strand_id
1 'polypeptide(L)'
;VVSPMIAHGRILKEELGREVKIVFLGPCIAKKKEANDPRHDNCIDAVLNFRDMKKWLDQEEISIEDCEDMPFTAFDPKVNRLYPVTNGVVNSVLAEEESRGDGYRKFYVHGETNCIDLCRSMARGEIKGCFIEMNMCAGGCIKGPTVDDEEFISRFKVKLDMEERICREPADRSQMEHAVEAVSFRKEFLDRSPKDPMPTEEQIRQILRMTNKFKPEDELNCGACGYPTCR
;
A
#
# COMPACT_ATOMS: atom_id res chain seq x y z
N VAL A 1 13.98 -0.03 -2.08
CA VAL A 1 13.44 -1.38 -2.35
C VAL A 1 12.12 -1.22 -3.10
N VAL A 2 11.80 -2.12 -4.01
CA VAL A 2 10.49 -2.19 -4.68
C VAL A 2 9.38 -2.55 -3.70
N SER A 3 8.11 -2.35 -4.09
CA SER A 3 6.99 -2.79 -3.25
C SER A 3 6.84 -4.32 -3.25
N PRO A 4 6.12 -4.91 -2.26
CA PRO A 4 5.84 -6.34 -2.24
C PRO A 4 5.18 -6.86 -3.52
N MET A 5 4.27 -6.08 -4.14
CA MET A 5 3.65 -6.42 -5.42
C MET A 5 4.71 -6.62 -6.53
N ILE A 6 5.61 -5.68 -6.69
CA ILE A 6 6.66 -5.75 -7.72
C ILE A 6 7.68 -6.85 -7.39
N ALA A 7 8.06 -6.99 -6.10
CA ALA A 7 8.95 -8.05 -5.66
C ALA A 7 8.39 -9.44 -6.01
N HIS A 8 7.15 -9.69 -5.62
CA HIS A 8 6.47 -10.96 -5.89
C HIS A 8 6.26 -11.20 -7.38
N GLY A 9 5.87 -10.14 -8.12
CA GLY A 9 5.74 -10.25 -9.58
C GLY A 9 7.05 -10.64 -10.28
N ARG A 10 8.19 -10.10 -9.85
CA ARG A 10 9.50 -10.50 -10.38
C ARG A 10 9.84 -11.94 -10.05
N ILE A 11 9.61 -12.37 -8.82
CA ILE A 11 9.83 -13.76 -8.39
C ILE A 11 8.96 -14.71 -9.20
N LEU A 12 7.67 -14.43 -9.36
CA LEU A 12 6.76 -15.29 -10.14
C LEU A 12 7.14 -15.36 -11.61
N LYS A 13 7.59 -14.25 -12.23
CA LYS A 13 8.08 -14.26 -13.61
C LYS A 13 9.37 -15.05 -13.79
N GLU A 14 10.22 -15.06 -12.77
CA GLU A 14 11.45 -15.86 -12.75
C GLU A 14 11.14 -17.35 -12.60
N GLU A 15 10.27 -17.70 -11.66
CA GLU A 15 9.93 -19.07 -11.30
C GLU A 15 9.06 -19.76 -12.36
N LEU A 16 8.02 -19.05 -12.83
CA LEU A 16 6.98 -19.62 -13.72
C LEU A 16 7.19 -19.29 -15.19
N GLY A 17 8.16 -18.44 -15.52
CA GLY A 17 8.43 -17.96 -16.86
C GLY A 17 7.75 -16.62 -17.19
N ARG A 18 8.33 -15.89 -18.13
CA ARG A 18 7.88 -14.53 -18.50
C ARG A 18 6.53 -14.49 -19.21
N GLU A 19 6.10 -15.61 -19.80
CA GLU A 19 4.82 -15.73 -20.52
C GLU A 19 3.62 -15.71 -19.56
N VAL A 20 3.81 -16.13 -18.31
CA VAL A 20 2.74 -16.15 -17.30
C VAL A 20 2.19 -14.75 -17.07
N LYS A 21 0.87 -14.61 -17.10
CA LYS A 21 0.19 -13.36 -16.82
C LYS A 21 -0.04 -13.20 -15.33
N ILE A 22 0.42 -12.09 -14.76
CA ILE A 22 0.30 -11.79 -13.35
C ILE A 22 -0.69 -10.65 -13.15
N VAL A 23 -1.76 -10.96 -12.44
CA VAL A 23 -2.78 -9.99 -12.04
C VAL A 23 -2.70 -9.77 -10.54
N PHE A 24 -2.47 -8.53 -10.14
CA PHE A 24 -2.50 -8.16 -8.73
C PHE A 24 -3.90 -7.70 -8.33
N LEU A 25 -4.46 -8.31 -7.29
CA LEU A 25 -5.70 -7.89 -6.67
C LEU A 25 -5.42 -7.28 -5.30
N GLY A 26 -5.91 -6.07 -5.05
CA GLY A 26 -5.70 -5.43 -3.75
C GLY A 26 -6.37 -4.07 -3.59
N PRO A 27 -6.39 -3.53 -2.37
CA PRO A 27 -7.15 -2.31 -2.04
C PRO A 27 -6.50 -1.00 -2.51
N CYS A 28 -5.31 -1.05 -3.10
CA CYS A 28 -4.48 0.13 -3.31
C CYS A 28 -4.56 0.66 -4.75
N ILE A 29 -5.15 1.85 -4.94
CA ILE A 29 -5.22 2.50 -6.26
C ILE A 29 -3.83 2.89 -6.82
N ALA A 30 -2.87 3.22 -5.96
CA ALA A 30 -1.51 3.59 -6.38
C ALA A 30 -0.78 2.43 -7.07
N LYS A 31 -1.18 1.18 -6.82
CA LYS A 31 -0.61 -0.01 -7.45
C LYS A 31 -0.86 -0.05 -8.96
N LYS A 32 -1.96 0.53 -9.45
CA LYS A 32 -2.22 0.69 -10.91
C LYS A 32 -1.12 1.53 -11.57
N LYS A 33 -0.72 2.63 -10.95
CA LYS A 33 0.37 3.48 -11.46
C LYS A 33 1.73 2.81 -11.31
N GLU A 34 1.96 2.11 -10.21
CA GLU A 34 3.23 1.43 -9.96
C GLU A 34 3.48 0.30 -10.97
N ALA A 35 2.47 -0.52 -11.27
CA ALA A 35 2.58 -1.59 -12.27
C ALA A 35 2.95 -1.09 -13.67
N ASN A 36 2.45 0.10 -14.03
CA ASN A 36 2.72 0.73 -15.32
C ASN A 36 4.06 1.49 -15.38
N ASP A 37 4.88 1.46 -14.34
CA ASP A 37 6.20 2.09 -14.36
C ASP A 37 7.18 1.23 -15.18
N PRO A 38 7.73 1.75 -16.29
CA PRO A 38 8.61 0.98 -17.19
C PRO A 38 9.83 0.36 -16.49
N ARG A 39 10.22 0.91 -15.36
CA ARG A 39 11.36 0.42 -14.56
C ARG A 39 11.09 -0.92 -13.87
N HIS A 40 9.88 -1.43 -13.94
CA HIS A 40 9.49 -2.70 -13.34
C HIS A 40 9.41 -3.86 -14.35
N ASP A 41 9.89 -3.65 -15.60
CA ASP A 41 10.01 -4.68 -16.63
C ASP A 41 8.70 -5.42 -16.92
N ASN A 42 7.56 -4.73 -16.77
CA ASN A 42 6.22 -5.28 -16.92
C ASN A 42 6.00 -6.60 -16.16
N CYS A 43 6.57 -6.70 -14.94
CA CYS A 43 6.42 -7.88 -14.11
C CYS A 43 4.99 -8.09 -13.56
N ILE A 44 4.12 -7.09 -13.67
CA ILE A 44 2.70 -7.16 -13.35
C ILE A 44 1.93 -6.78 -14.61
N ASP A 45 1.08 -7.67 -15.11
CA ASP A 45 0.31 -7.46 -16.34
C ASP A 45 -0.95 -6.62 -16.11
N ALA A 46 -1.61 -6.77 -14.96
CA ALA A 46 -2.78 -5.99 -14.59
C ALA A 46 -2.89 -5.78 -13.08
N VAL A 47 -3.56 -4.70 -12.69
CA VAL A 47 -3.91 -4.42 -11.29
C VAL A 47 -5.40 -4.17 -11.19
N LEU A 48 -6.09 -4.98 -10.40
CA LEU A 48 -7.49 -4.84 -10.05
C LEU A 48 -7.61 -4.38 -8.60
N ASN A 49 -8.48 -3.44 -8.33
CA ASN A 49 -8.92 -3.17 -6.96
C ASN A 49 -10.20 -3.96 -6.66
N PHE A 50 -10.64 -3.96 -5.41
CA PHE A 50 -11.82 -4.73 -5.01
C PHE A 50 -13.10 -4.28 -5.72
N ARG A 51 -13.24 -2.98 -6.04
CA ARG A 51 -14.38 -2.48 -6.84
C ARG A 51 -14.33 -2.98 -8.29
N ASP A 52 -13.13 -3.03 -8.89
CA ASP A 52 -12.96 -3.59 -10.23
C ASP A 52 -13.33 -5.08 -10.24
N MET A 53 -12.87 -5.82 -9.21
CA MET A 53 -13.16 -7.24 -9.07
C MET A 53 -14.67 -7.50 -8.87
N LYS A 54 -15.30 -6.74 -7.96
CA LYS A 54 -16.74 -6.84 -7.75
C LYS A 54 -17.52 -6.63 -9.03
N LYS A 55 -17.22 -5.56 -9.77
CA LYS A 55 -17.87 -5.30 -11.06
C LYS A 55 -17.70 -6.43 -12.05
N TRP A 56 -16.52 -7.05 -12.09
CA TRP A 56 -16.26 -8.16 -12.99
C TRP A 56 -17.07 -9.40 -12.58
N LEU A 57 -17.08 -9.76 -11.31
CA LEU A 57 -17.92 -10.86 -10.79
C LEU A 57 -19.40 -10.62 -11.07
N ASP A 58 -19.89 -9.39 -10.84
CA ASP A 58 -21.28 -9.01 -11.14
C ASP A 58 -21.61 -9.17 -12.65
N GLN A 59 -20.67 -8.84 -13.55
CA GLN A 59 -20.83 -8.98 -15.00
C GLN A 59 -20.84 -10.44 -15.47
N GLU A 60 -20.09 -11.29 -14.80
CA GLU A 60 -20.05 -12.74 -15.07
C GLU A 60 -21.10 -13.52 -14.29
N GLU A 61 -21.97 -12.83 -13.53
CA GLU A 61 -23.01 -13.42 -12.68
C GLU A 61 -22.45 -14.44 -11.67
N ILE A 62 -21.23 -14.17 -11.14
CA ILE A 62 -20.57 -15.03 -10.16
C ILE A 62 -20.82 -14.49 -8.75
N SER A 63 -21.44 -15.30 -7.89
CA SER A 63 -21.56 -15.09 -6.44
C SER A 63 -20.39 -15.77 -5.72
N ILE A 64 -19.63 -15.01 -4.91
CA ILE A 64 -18.52 -15.57 -4.11
C ILE A 64 -19.07 -16.59 -3.09
N GLU A 65 -20.28 -16.37 -2.58
CA GLU A 65 -20.93 -17.23 -1.58
C GLU A 65 -21.25 -18.63 -2.13
N ASP A 66 -21.41 -18.75 -3.46
CA ASP A 66 -21.67 -20.01 -4.12
C ASP A 66 -20.38 -20.74 -4.58
N CYS A 67 -19.21 -20.13 -4.36
CA CYS A 67 -17.94 -20.72 -4.71
C CYS A 67 -17.45 -21.69 -3.62
N GLU A 68 -16.81 -22.78 -4.03
CA GLU A 68 -16.15 -23.68 -3.11
C GLU A 68 -14.82 -23.09 -2.60
N ASP A 69 -14.53 -23.28 -1.32
CA ASP A 69 -13.24 -22.90 -0.74
C ASP A 69 -12.11 -23.74 -1.35
N MET A 70 -11.10 -23.07 -1.87
CA MET A 70 -9.92 -23.73 -2.43
C MET A 70 -8.65 -23.27 -1.70
N PRO A 71 -7.68 -24.16 -1.49
CA PRO A 71 -6.38 -23.76 -0.96
C PRO A 71 -5.65 -22.90 -2.01
N PHE A 72 -4.69 -22.09 -1.54
CA PHE A 72 -3.78 -21.41 -2.45
C PHE A 72 -2.95 -22.45 -3.23
N THR A 73 -2.93 -22.30 -4.56
CA THR A 73 -2.27 -23.25 -5.47
C THR A 73 -0.75 -23.11 -5.52
N ALA A 74 -0.22 -21.99 -5.05
CA ALA A 74 1.20 -21.73 -4.95
C ALA A 74 1.60 -21.60 -3.47
N PHE A 75 2.35 -20.65 -3.09
CA PHE A 75 2.96 -20.51 -1.77
C PHE A 75 1.94 -20.05 -0.70
N ASP A 76 1.92 -20.72 0.44
CA ASP A 76 1.16 -20.23 1.59
C ASP A 76 1.87 -19.00 2.20
N PRO A 77 1.28 -17.83 2.13
CA PRO A 77 1.92 -16.60 2.62
C PRO A 77 1.99 -16.53 4.15
N LYS A 78 1.31 -17.39 4.88
CA LYS A 78 1.31 -17.47 6.36
C LYS A 78 1.27 -16.05 6.99
N VAL A 79 2.24 -15.73 7.84
CA VAL A 79 2.33 -14.42 8.51
C VAL A 79 2.35 -13.22 7.55
N ASN A 80 2.77 -13.38 6.30
CA ASN A 80 2.80 -12.32 5.31
C ASN A 80 1.38 -11.85 4.87
N ARG A 81 0.33 -12.59 5.19
CA ARG A 81 -1.07 -12.15 5.03
C ARG A 81 -1.37 -10.88 5.83
N LEU A 82 -0.58 -10.59 6.88
CA LEU A 82 -0.73 -9.36 7.68
C LEU A 82 -0.25 -8.08 6.96
N TYR A 83 0.43 -8.16 5.84
CA TYR A 83 0.96 -6.98 5.14
C TYR A 83 -0.03 -5.84 4.91
N PRO A 84 -1.31 -6.06 4.62
CA PRO A 84 -2.26 -4.97 4.40
C PRO A 84 -2.79 -4.30 5.68
N VAL A 85 -2.56 -4.88 6.84
CA VAL A 85 -2.97 -4.28 8.13
C VAL A 85 -1.83 -3.46 8.73
N THR A 86 -2.17 -2.49 9.57
CA THR A 86 -1.17 -1.68 10.30
C THR A 86 -0.29 -2.58 11.16
N ASN A 87 1.01 -2.34 11.14
CA ASN A 87 2.03 -3.11 11.83
C ASN A 87 2.22 -4.55 11.30
N GLY A 88 1.63 -4.87 10.17
CA GLY A 88 1.66 -6.23 9.61
C GLY A 88 3.01 -6.59 9.03
N VAL A 89 3.69 -5.66 8.37
CA VAL A 89 5.04 -5.86 7.83
C VAL A 89 6.05 -6.00 8.98
N VAL A 90 5.95 -5.14 10.00
CA VAL A 90 6.80 -5.24 11.21
C VAL A 90 6.63 -6.58 11.88
N ASN A 91 5.40 -7.05 12.07
CA ASN A 91 5.14 -8.34 12.70
C ASN A 91 5.64 -9.53 11.87
N SER A 92 5.55 -9.47 10.55
CA SER A 92 6.07 -10.53 9.69
C SER A 92 7.60 -10.60 9.73
N VAL A 93 8.29 -9.46 9.78
CA VAL A 93 9.74 -9.39 9.96
C VAL A 93 10.16 -9.87 11.35
N LEU A 94 9.38 -9.54 12.41
CA LEU A 94 9.63 -10.03 13.77
C LEU A 94 9.59 -11.54 13.88
N ALA A 95 8.63 -12.19 13.23
CA ALA A 95 8.52 -13.64 13.23
C ALA A 95 9.78 -14.34 12.66
N GLU A 96 10.55 -13.62 11.83
CA GLU A 96 11.80 -14.13 11.26
C GLU A 96 13.05 -13.77 12.08
N GLU A 97 13.01 -12.65 12.82
CA GLU A 97 14.18 -12.07 13.49
C GLU A 97 14.40 -12.56 14.92
N GLU A 98 13.47 -13.25 15.55
CA GLU A 98 13.76 -13.94 16.82
C GLU A 98 14.99 -14.87 16.70
N SER A 99 15.38 -15.17 15.45
CA SER A 99 16.58 -15.93 15.11
C SER A 99 17.83 -15.08 14.73
N ARG A 100 17.73 -13.79 14.45
CA ARG A 100 18.85 -12.98 13.89
C ARG A 100 19.38 -11.84 14.75
N GLY A 101 18.59 -11.29 15.65
CA GLY A 101 19.03 -10.30 16.66
C GLY A 101 19.72 -9.06 16.12
N ASP A 102 19.20 -8.38 15.10
CA ASP A 102 19.84 -7.22 14.45
C ASP A 102 19.79 -5.90 15.26
N GLY A 103 19.09 -5.88 16.37
CA GLY A 103 19.06 -4.75 17.30
C GLY A 103 18.31 -3.51 16.81
N TYR A 104 17.63 -3.53 15.66
CA TYR A 104 16.84 -2.37 15.24
C TYR A 104 15.57 -2.21 16.06
N ARG A 105 15.29 -0.96 16.49
CA ARG A 105 14.00 -0.61 17.09
C ARG A 105 12.93 -0.54 16.01
N LYS A 106 11.77 -1.14 16.24
CA LYS A 106 10.71 -1.32 15.26
C LYS A 106 9.55 -0.39 15.55
N PHE A 107 9.14 0.33 14.53
CA PHE A 107 8.03 1.30 14.60
C PHE A 107 7.15 1.18 13.37
N TYR A 108 5.93 1.67 13.50
CA TYR A 108 5.03 1.87 12.38
C TYR A 108 4.47 3.29 12.39
N VAL A 109 4.26 3.83 11.20
CA VAL A 109 3.68 5.16 10.99
C VAL A 109 2.68 5.08 9.86
N HIS A 110 1.55 5.73 10.01
CA HIS A 110 0.53 5.77 8.99
C HIS A 110 -0.06 7.18 8.84
N GLY A 111 -0.64 7.44 7.65
CA GLY A 111 -1.15 8.74 7.26
C GLY A 111 -0.09 9.60 6.55
N GLU A 112 -0.54 10.35 5.57
CA GLU A 112 0.31 11.11 4.66
C GLU A 112 1.22 12.08 5.41
N THR A 113 0.65 12.94 6.24
CA THR A 113 1.39 13.98 6.98
C THR A 113 2.45 13.36 7.88
N ASN A 114 2.09 12.35 8.65
CA ASN A 114 3.01 11.67 9.56
C ASN A 114 4.18 11.01 8.80
N CYS A 115 3.90 10.37 7.66
CA CYS A 115 4.93 9.77 6.83
C CYS A 115 5.89 10.81 6.25
N ILE A 116 5.36 11.95 5.79
CA ILE A 116 6.20 13.05 5.25
C ILE A 116 7.08 13.65 6.35
N ASP A 117 6.53 13.91 7.53
CA ASP A 117 7.28 14.51 8.63
C ASP A 117 8.36 13.56 9.16
N LEU A 118 8.05 12.26 9.22
CA LEU A 118 9.05 11.24 9.53
C LEU A 118 10.19 11.24 8.51
N CYS A 119 9.88 11.24 7.20
CA CYS A 119 10.90 11.31 6.15
C CYS A 119 11.78 12.56 6.28
N ARG A 120 11.19 13.71 6.62
CA ARG A 120 11.95 14.95 6.86
C ARG A 120 12.89 14.83 8.06
N SER A 121 12.44 14.23 9.16
CA SER A 121 13.27 14.01 10.35
C SER A 121 14.40 13.00 10.08
N MET A 122 14.11 11.95 9.31
CA MET A 122 15.16 11.01 8.85
C MET A 122 16.19 11.69 7.96
N ALA A 123 15.76 12.56 7.03
CA ALA A 123 16.66 13.32 6.16
C ALA A 123 17.59 14.27 6.95
N ARG A 124 17.12 14.80 8.08
CA ARG A 124 17.93 15.61 9.01
C ARG A 124 18.83 14.76 9.93
N GLY A 125 18.73 13.43 9.85
CA GLY A 125 19.53 12.51 10.69
C GLY A 125 19.10 12.42 12.15
N GLU A 126 17.89 12.89 12.47
CA GLU A 126 17.33 12.88 13.83
C GLU A 126 16.90 11.47 14.25
N ILE A 127 16.59 10.59 13.29
CA ILE A 127 16.10 9.23 13.51
C ILE A 127 17.06 8.25 12.86
N LYS A 128 17.62 7.32 13.66
CA LYS A 128 18.58 6.30 13.23
C LYS A 128 18.34 4.98 13.97
N GLY A 129 18.83 3.87 13.41
CA GLY A 129 18.79 2.56 14.05
C GLY A 129 17.35 2.04 14.25
N CYS A 130 16.47 2.34 13.30
CA CYS A 130 15.07 1.93 13.34
C CYS A 130 14.69 1.20 12.06
N PHE A 131 13.87 0.17 12.20
CA PHE A 131 13.08 -0.42 11.13
C PHE A 131 11.68 0.19 11.21
N ILE A 132 11.23 0.83 10.14
CA ILE A 132 9.97 1.60 10.18
C ILE A 132 9.05 1.15 9.05
N GLU A 133 7.89 0.62 9.41
CA GLU A 133 6.79 0.41 8.48
C GLU A 133 6.06 1.74 8.25
N MET A 134 5.88 2.12 6.99
CA MET A 134 5.19 3.36 6.62
C MET A 134 4.01 3.07 5.69
N ASN A 135 2.81 3.42 6.12
CA ASN A 135 1.59 3.27 5.35
C ASN A 135 0.97 4.64 5.03
N MET A 136 0.83 4.97 3.75
CA MET A 136 0.19 6.22 3.31
C MET A 136 -1.26 6.32 3.81
N CYS A 137 -2.01 5.20 3.73
CA CYS A 137 -3.39 5.15 4.22
C CYS A 137 -3.42 5.02 5.74
N ALA A 138 -4.18 5.88 6.40
CA ALA A 138 -4.40 5.78 7.84
C ALA A 138 -5.11 4.46 8.18
N GLY A 139 -4.46 3.61 8.98
CA GLY A 139 -4.97 2.28 9.35
C GLY A 139 -4.60 1.14 8.41
N GLY A 140 -3.63 1.36 7.50
CA GLY A 140 -3.11 0.34 6.60
C GLY A 140 -3.88 0.22 5.28
N CYS A 141 -3.45 -0.71 4.43
CA CYS A 141 -4.03 -0.89 3.09
C CYS A 141 -5.49 -1.32 3.12
N ILE A 142 -5.94 -2.03 4.15
CA ILE A 142 -7.36 -2.39 4.35
C ILE A 142 -8.29 -1.18 4.51
N LYS A 143 -7.73 0.03 4.69
CA LYS A 143 -8.43 1.31 4.70
C LYS A 143 -8.16 2.13 3.43
N GLY A 144 -7.68 1.49 2.38
CA GLY A 144 -7.43 2.15 1.11
C GLY A 144 -8.71 2.70 0.46
N PRO A 145 -8.58 3.68 -0.44
CA PRO A 145 -9.73 4.41 -1.01
C PRO A 145 -10.64 3.57 -1.91
N THR A 146 -10.29 2.33 -2.19
CA THR A 146 -11.08 1.40 -3.01
C THR A 146 -11.70 0.26 -2.20
N VAL A 147 -11.61 0.34 -0.87
CA VAL A 147 -12.33 -0.53 0.05
C VAL A 147 -13.64 0.19 0.40
N ASP A 148 -14.76 -0.45 0.13
CA ASP A 148 -16.05 0.10 0.50
C ASP A 148 -16.21 0.01 2.02
N ASP A 149 -16.45 1.18 2.60
CA ASP A 149 -16.29 1.41 4.01
C ASP A 149 -17.66 1.67 4.67
N GLU A 150 -18.45 0.63 4.80
CA GLU A 150 -19.77 0.82 5.40
C GLU A 150 -19.72 0.87 6.94
N GLU A 151 -18.72 0.21 7.60
CA GLU A 151 -18.64 0.24 9.06
C GLU A 151 -17.24 0.00 9.60
N PHE A 152 -16.87 0.74 10.65
CA PHE A 152 -15.66 0.52 11.44
C PHE A 152 -15.54 -0.92 11.97
N ILE A 153 -16.67 -1.52 12.37
CA ILE A 153 -16.76 -2.89 12.89
C ILE A 153 -16.36 -3.92 11.85
N SER A 154 -16.75 -3.73 10.58
CA SER A 154 -16.40 -4.66 9.49
C SER A 154 -14.89 -4.76 9.31
N ARG A 155 -14.19 -3.64 9.40
CA ARG A 155 -12.71 -3.60 9.33
C ARG A 155 -12.03 -4.25 10.52
N PHE A 156 -12.60 -4.06 11.70
CA PHE A 156 -12.12 -4.72 12.91
C PHE A 156 -12.29 -6.24 12.83
N LYS A 157 -13.43 -6.72 12.30
CA LYS A 157 -13.68 -8.15 12.05
C LYS A 157 -12.70 -8.72 11.04
N VAL A 158 -12.45 -8.02 9.92
CA VAL A 158 -11.44 -8.44 8.93
C VAL A 158 -10.08 -8.59 9.57
N LYS A 159 -9.67 -7.62 10.40
CA LYS A 159 -8.40 -7.70 11.11
C LYS A 159 -8.34 -8.88 12.07
N LEU A 160 -9.39 -9.10 12.86
CA LEU A 160 -9.47 -10.25 13.77
C LEU A 160 -9.44 -11.57 13.02
N ASP A 161 -10.22 -11.70 11.95
CA ASP A 161 -10.25 -12.90 11.12
C ASP A 161 -8.87 -13.19 10.49
N MET A 162 -8.18 -12.14 10.02
CA MET A 162 -6.81 -12.28 9.54
C MET A 162 -5.85 -12.73 10.65
N GLU A 163 -5.95 -12.17 11.85
CA GLU A 163 -5.10 -12.54 12.98
C GLU A 163 -5.37 -13.96 13.48
N GLU A 164 -6.63 -14.41 13.45
CA GLU A 164 -7.02 -15.76 13.86
C GLU A 164 -6.62 -16.84 12.83
N ARG A 165 -6.78 -16.55 11.55
CA ARG A 165 -6.47 -17.47 10.45
C ARG A 165 -4.99 -17.54 10.10
N ILE A 166 -4.20 -16.60 10.56
CA ILE A 166 -2.77 -16.55 10.26
C ILE A 166 -2.03 -17.50 11.16
N CYS A 167 -1.44 -18.51 10.53
CA CYS A 167 -0.38 -19.25 11.14
C CYS A 167 0.79 -18.29 11.45
N ARG A 168 1.19 -18.21 12.72
CA ARG A 168 2.31 -17.36 13.16
C ARG A 168 3.67 -17.88 12.70
N GLU A 169 3.68 -18.99 11.99
CA GLU A 169 4.89 -19.55 11.40
C GLU A 169 5.39 -18.66 10.25
N PRO A 170 6.71 -18.54 10.08
CA PRO A 170 7.31 -17.90 8.92
C PRO A 170 6.83 -18.56 7.62
N ALA A 171 6.74 -17.78 6.54
CA ALA A 171 6.47 -18.33 5.22
C ALA A 171 7.60 -19.29 4.81
N ASP A 172 7.24 -20.44 4.23
CA ASP A 172 8.23 -21.35 3.67
C ASP A 172 8.84 -20.75 2.40
N ARG A 173 10.13 -20.49 2.44
CA ARG A 173 10.88 -19.85 1.36
C ARG A 173 11.64 -20.85 0.49
N SER A 174 11.75 -22.09 0.92
CA SER A 174 12.60 -23.10 0.27
C SER A 174 12.26 -23.28 -1.21
N GLN A 175 11.01 -23.14 -1.57
CA GLN A 175 10.54 -23.28 -2.95
C GLN A 175 10.88 -22.08 -3.85
N MET A 176 11.23 -20.92 -3.28
CA MET A 176 11.49 -19.69 -4.03
C MET A 176 12.92 -19.14 -3.86
N GLU A 177 13.79 -19.81 -3.14
CA GLU A 177 15.14 -19.31 -2.83
C GLU A 177 15.90 -18.95 -4.09
N HIS A 178 15.90 -19.80 -5.09
CA HIS A 178 16.59 -19.58 -6.36
C HIS A 178 16.05 -18.35 -7.09
N ALA A 179 14.72 -18.19 -7.19
CA ALA A 179 14.11 -17.05 -7.86
C ALA A 179 14.33 -15.74 -7.08
N VAL A 180 14.34 -15.81 -5.72
CA VAL A 180 14.66 -14.66 -4.87
C VAL A 180 16.09 -14.16 -5.08
N GLU A 181 17.06 -15.07 -5.23
CA GLU A 181 18.46 -14.71 -5.50
C GLU A 181 18.67 -14.14 -6.91
N ALA A 182 17.88 -14.60 -7.88
CA ALA A 182 18.00 -14.19 -9.29
C ALA A 182 17.43 -12.79 -9.59
N VAL A 183 16.52 -12.27 -8.75
CA VAL A 183 15.82 -11.01 -9.03
C VAL A 183 16.36 -9.82 -8.22
N SER A 184 16.34 -8.64 -8.81
CA SER A 184 16.71 -7.41 -8.13
C SER A 184 15.50 -6.76 -7.44
N PHE A 185 15.65 -6.45 -6.17
CA PHE A 185 14.65 -5.69 -5.39
C PHE A 185 14.99 -4.19 -5.30
N ARG A 186 16.05 -3.75 -5.99
CA ARG A 186 16.47 -2.35 -5.95
C ARG A 186 15.47 -1.47 -6.68
N LYS A 187 15.20 -0.30 -6.10
CA LYS A 187 14.44 0.79 -6.72
C LYS A 187 15.11 2.12 -6.41
N GLU A 188 15.23 2.96 -7.43
CA GLU A 188 15.65 4.35 -7.28
C GLU A 188 14.39 5.23 -7.28
N PHE A 189 14.36 6.17 -6.33
CA PHE A 189 13.31 7.17 -6.28
C PHE A 189 13.81 8.42 -7.00
N LEU A 190 13.08 8.81 -8.05
CA LEU A 190 13.35 10.03 -8.79
C LEU A 190 12.48 11.14 -8.20
N ASP A 191 13.03 12.35 -8.15
CA ASP A 191 12.23 13.53 -7.85
C ASP A 191 11.22 13.75 -8.99
N ARG A 192 9.95 13.53 -8.67
CA ARG A 192 8.80 13.76 -9.54
C ARG A 192 7.89 14.83 -8.98
N SER A 193 8.42 15.67 -8.11
CA SER A 193 7.68 16.80 -7.55
C SER A 193 7.13 17.65 -8.70
N PRO A 194 5.86 18.05 -8.63
CA PRO A 194 5.33 19.02 -9.58
C PRO A 194 6.20 20.27 -9.57
N LYS A 195 6.65 20.69 -10.74
CA LYS A 195 7.42 21.93 -10.91
C LYS A 195 6.51 23.11 -11.28
N ASP A 196 5.22 22.95 -11.03
CA ASP A 196 4.27 24.02 -11.26
C ASP A 196 4.61 25.21 -10.37
N PRO A 197 4.64 26.42 -10.92
CA PRO A 197 4.86 27.60 -10.11
C PRO A 197 3.73 27.72 -9.08
N MET A 198 4.08 28.13 -7.86
CA MET A 198 3.07 28.43 -6.84
C MET A 198 2.08 29.46 -7.40
N PRO A 199 0.78 29.25 -7.21
CA PRO A 199 -0.20 30.21 -7.70
C PRO A 199 0.03 31.59 -7.08
N THR A 200 -0.15 32.62 -7.90
CA THR A 200 -0.05 34.00 -7.42
C THR A 200 -1.22 34.32 -6.50
N GLU A 201 -1.07 35.33 -5.64
CA GLU A 201 -2.16 35.82 -4.78
C GLU A 201 -3.40 36.25 -5.59
N GLU A 202 -3.21 36.71 -6.81
CA GLU A 202 -4.30 37.09 -7.71
C GLU A 202 -5.08 35.82 -8.17
N GLN A 203 -4.38 34.79 -8.56
CA GLN A 203 -4.98 33.50 -8.93
C GLN A 203 -5.72 32.87 -7.75
N ILE A 204 -5.14 32.92 -6.55
CA ILE A 204 -5.79 32.42 -5.33
C ILE A 204 -7.09 33.21 -5.06
N ARG A 205 -7.04 34.54 -5.13
CA ARG A 205 -8.24 35.38 -4.95
C ARG A 205 -9.32 35.09 -6.00
N GLN A 206 -8.93 34.84 -7.23
CA GLN A 206 -9.87 34.48 -8.29
C GLN A 206 -10.61 33.19 -7.98
N ILE A 207 -9.89 32.16 -7.55
CA ILE A 207 -10.47 30.86 -7.15
C ILE A 207 -11.37 31.03 -5.91
N LEU A 208 -10.95 31.80 -4.93
CA LEU A 208 -11.75 32.08 -3.74
C LEU A 208 -13.08 32.75 -4.10
N ARG A 209 -13.07 33.71 -5.02
CA ARG A 209 -14.29 34.36 -5.54
C ARG A 209 -15.22 33.37 -6.26
N MET A 210 -14.66 32.44 -7.04
CA MET A 210 -15.43 31.38 -7.70
C MET A 210 -16.12 30.45 -6.71
N THR A 211 -15.58 30.32 -5.49
CA THR A 211 -16.17 29.56 -4.37
C THR A 211 -16.93 30.42 -3.37
N ASN A 212 -17.38 31.66 -3.80
CA ASN A 212 -18.11 32.62 -2.99
C ASN A 212 -17.38 33.08 -1.73
N LYS A 213 -16.05 33.16 -1.78
CA LYS A 213 -15.21 33.70 -0.71
C LYS A 213 -14.62 35.03 -1.14
N PHE A 214 -15.24 36.11 -0.69
CA PHE A 214 -14.89 37.48 -1.11
C PHE A 214 -14.05 38.22 -0.07
N LYS A 215 -14.14 37.78 1.20
CA LYS A 215 -13.47 38.40 2.35
C LYS A 215 -12.79 37.35 3.18
N PRO A 216 -11.76 37.67 3.99
CA PRO A 216 -11.11 36.75 4.88
C PRO A 216 -12.08 36.03 5.83
N GLU A 217 -13.15 36.67 6.23
CA GLU A 217 -14.17 36.09 7.12
C GLU A 217 -14.97 34.95 6.44
N ASP A 218 -14.98 34.88 5.10
CA ASP A 218 -15.62 33.82 4.34
C ASP A 218 -14.72 32.56 4.27
N GLU A 219 -13.45 32.67 4.66
CA GLU A 219 -12.47 31.57 4.69
C GLU A 219 -12.57 30.82 6.03
N LEU A 220 -13.57 29.93 6.14
CA LEU A 220 -13.87 29.21 7.39
C LEU A 220 -12.76 28.28 7.87
N ASN A 221 -11.86 27.87 6.98
CA ASN A 221 -10.76 26.93 7.28
C ASN A 221 -11.23 25.68 8.03
N CYS A 222 -12.43 25.20 7.72
CA CYS A 222 -13.12 24.15 8.45
C CYS A 222 -12.61 22.72 8.15
N GLY A 223 -11.71 22.56 7.18
CA GLY A 223 -11.17 21.26 6.79
C GLY A 223 -12.13 20.31 6.06
N ALA A 224 -13.39 20.69 5.83
CA ALA A 224 -14.40 19.81 5.20
C ALA A 224 -14.04 19.37 3.77
N CYS A 225 -13.21 20.15 3.07
CA CYS A 225 -12.70 19.81 1.73
C CYS A 225 -11.41 18.96 1.77
N GLY A 226 -10.93 18.58 2.95
CA GLY A 226 -9.70 17.81 3.12
C GLY A 226 -8.42 18.65 3.26
N TYR A 227 -8.52 19.97 3.18
CA TYR A 227 -7.39 20.89 3.36
C TYR A 227 -7.53 21.73 4.64
N PRO A 228 -6.42 22.05 5.33
CA PRO A 228 -6.48 22.78 6.58
C PRO A 228 -6.87 24.24 6.44
N THR A 229 -6.70 24.81 5.25
CA THR A 229 -7.04 26.22 4.94
C THR A 229 -7.84 26.31 3.65
N CYS A 230 -8.52 27.42 3.46
CA CYS A 230 -9.23 27.73 2.20
C CYS A 230 -8.30 28.25 1.09
N ARG A 231 -7.03 28.46 1.41
CA ARG A 231 -5.96 28.93 0.50
C ARG A 231 -4.98 27.84 0.14
#